data_e538e8173374a2817632fb2fdeafa93b
#
_entry.id   e538e8173374a2817632fb2fdeafa93b
#
_cell.length_a   1.000
_cell.length_b   1.000
_cell.length_c   1.000
_cell.angle_alpha   90.00
_cell.angle_beta   90.00
_cell.angle_gamma   90.00
#
_symmetry.space_group_name_H-M   'P 1'
#
loop_
_entity.id
_entity.type
_entity.pdbx_description
1 polymer ?
#
loop_
_entity_poly.entity_id
_entity_poly.type
_entity_poly.pdbx_seq_one_letter_code
_entity_poly.pdbx_strand_id
1 'polypeptide(L)'
;MKKRVLAAALGALCLAPATHADTLLGLYAGAQGWNTSTSGGFSETSNTADFDFDSTTNASLYVAFEHFVPLVPNVKVNYLQLDTDGVTNLNADFTFDGTDYAANTSLLTDASIDSADLILYYEIFDNDLVSFDIGVNGKYIDGTFYVEDVDSGESGEASFKGIIPMAYSRVEFGLPFTGLGVYAEGSYLSFDDHEVRDIQAALTYSFVENLAIDMTLQVGYRDITVDIEDLDDIYADLGFDGVFAGLEIHF
;
A
#
# COMPACT_ATOMS: atom_id res chain seq x y z
N MET A 1 0.25 -11.65 38.64
CA MET A 1 0.80 -10.30 38.89
C MET A 1 1.20 -9.60 37.58
N LYS A 2 1.87 -10.26 36.59
CA LYS A 2 2.34 -9.60 35.33
C LYS A 2 1.22 -9.02 34.46
N LYS A 3 0.05 -9.68 34.36
CA LYS A 3 -1.10 -9.18 33.55
C LYS A 3 -1.78 -7.93 34.14
N ARG A 4 -1.71 -7.73 35.47
CA ARG A 4 -2.29 -6.55 36.15
C ARG A 4 -1.37 -5.32 36.05
N VAL A 5 -0.05 -5.54 35.94
CA VAL A 5 0.92 -4.47 35.73
C VAL A 5 0.84 -3.94 34.30
N LEU A 6 0.64 -4.83 33.30
CA LEU A 6 0.46 -4.43 31.90
C LEU A 6 -0.82 -3.60 31.73
N ALA A 7 -1.96 -4.01 32.35
CA ALA A 7 -3.20 -3.27 32.29
C ALA A 7 -3.12 -1.90 33.01
N ALA A 8 -2.33 -1.79 34.07
CA ALA A 8 -2.10 -0.53 34.76
C ALA A 8 -1.16 0.42 33.97
N ALA A 9 -0.21 -0.13 33.23
CA ALA A 9 0.66 0.64 32.34
C ALA A 9 -0.12 1.18 31.12
N LEU A 10 -0.98 0.37 30.49
CA LEU A 10 -1.89 0.85 29.43
C LEU A 10 -2.89 1.91 29.94
N GLY A 11 -3.44 1.71 31.16
CA GLY A 11 -4.37 2.69 31.75
C GLY A 11 -3.71 4.01 32.14
N ALA A 12 -2.41 4.03 32.43
CA ALA A 12 -1.67 5.25 32.71
C ALA A 12 -1.33 6.07 31.46
N LEU A 13 -1.15 5.41 30.32
CA LEU A 13 -0.96 6.04 29.01
C LEU A 13 -2.19 6.83 28.55
N CYS A 14 -3.40 6.35 28.88
CA CYS A 14 -4.65 7.03 28.54
C CYS A 14 -4.99 8.24 29.41
N LEU A 15 -4.21 8.53 30.47
CA LEU A 15 -4.46 9.62 31.43
C LEU A 15 -3.44 10.76 31.30
N ALA A 16 -2.50 10.69 30.38
CA ALA A 16 -1.60 11.81 30.11
C ALA A 16 -2.42 12.94 29.49
N PRO A 17 -2.43 14.16 30.06
CA PRO A 17 -3.10 15.29 29.42
C PRO A 17 -2.37 15.55 28.10
N ALA A 18 -3.11 15.62 26.99
CA ALA A 18 -2.61 16.13 25.75
C ALA A 18 -2.11 17.56 25.98
N THR A 19 -0.81 17.74 26.07
CA THR A 19 -0.16 19.05 26.22
C THR A 19 0.62 19.34 24.95
N HIS A 20 -0.09 19.41 23.84
CA HIS A 20 0.51 19.88 22.60
C HIS A 20 -0.25 21.04 22.00
N ALA A 21 0.51 22.07 21.69
CA ALA A 21 0.19 22.96 20.63
C ALA A 21 0.41 22.21 19.29
N ASP A 22 -0.45 21.23 19.00
CA ASP A 22 -0.59 20.79 17.64
C ASP A 22 -0.88 22.01 16.80
N THR A 23 -0.10 22.15 15.74
CA THR A 23 -0.39 23.12 14.71
C THR A 23 -1.86 22.94 14.34
N LEU A 24 -2.65 24.01 14.41
CA LEU A 24 -4.08 24.01 14.12
C LEU A 24 -4.41 23.35 12.76
N LEU A 25 -3.39 23.15 11.94
CA LEU A 25 -3.40 22.51 10.63
C LEU A 25 -2.05 21.81 10.40
N GLY A 26 -2.05 20.51 10.08
CA GLY A 26 -0.90 19.73 9.66
C GLY A 26 -0.97 19.46 8.16
N LEU A 27 0.10 19.74 7.44
CA LEU A 27 0.26 19.36 6.04
C LEU A 27 1.48 18.45 5.90
N TYR A 28 1.25 17.23 5.47
CA TYR A 28 2.29 16.24 5.24
C TYR A 28 2.45 15.97 3.75
N ALA A 29 3.66 15.81 3.28
CA ALA A 29 3.96 15.36 1.93
C ALA A 29 5.11 14.35 1.99
N GLY A 30 4.94 13.21 1.33
CA GLY A 30 5.94 12.15 1.35
C GLY A 30 6.13 11.50 0.00
N ALA A 31 7.35 10.96 -0.18
CA ALA A 31 7.73 10.16 -1.33
C ALA A 31 8.48 8.92 -0.87
N GLN A 32 8.17 7.77 -1.47
CA GLN A 32 8.80 6.49 -1.18
C GLN A 32 9.28 5.83 -2.48
N GLY A 33 10.46 5.25 -2.46
CA GLY A 33 10.94 4.31 -3.47
C GLY A 33 10.91 2.90 -2.89
N TRP A 34 10.32 1.96 -3.62
CA TRP A 34 10.05 0.61 -3.16
C TRP A 34 10.65 -0.41 -4.12
N ASN A 35 11.56 -1.26 -3.62
CA ASN A 35 12.08 -2.39 -4.38
C ASN A 35 11.15 -3.58 -4.20
N THR A 36 10.42 -3.92 -5.24
CA THR A 36 9.30 -4.84 -5.24
C THR A 36 9.67 -6.18 -5.84
N SER A 37 9.33 -7.26 -5.16
CA SER A 37 9.22 -8.60 -5.73
C SER A 37 7.75 -8.85 -6.02
N THR A 38 7.43 -9.38 -7.20
CA THR A 38 6.06 -9.69 -7.61
C THR A 38 5.89 -11.20 -7.74
N SER A 39 4.74 -11.70 -7.31
CA SER A 39 4.37 -13.13 -7.40
C SER A 39 2.92 -13.27 -7.82
N GLY A 40 2.55 -14.47 -8.34
CA GLY A 40 1.20 -14.79 -8.76
C GLY A 40 0.95 -14.58 -10.24
N GLY A 41 -0.29 -14.27 -10.63
CA GLY A 41 -0.64 -14.16 -12.01
C GLY A 41 -2.03 -13.61 -12.29
N PHE A 42 -2.42 -13.67 -13.53
CA PHE A 42 -3.71 -13.19 -14.00
C PHE A 42 -4.25 -14.04 -15.16
N SER A 43 -5.53 -13.86 -15.47
CA SER A 43 -6.21 -14.52 -16.60
C SER A 43 -7.53 -13.82 -16.91
N GLU A 44 -8.14 -14.12 -18.05
CA GLU A 44 -9.55 -13.83 -18.37
C GLU A 44 -10.51 -14.94 -17.91
N THR A 45 -10.00 -15.93 -17.20
CA THR A 45 -10.78 -17.05 -16.66
C THR A 45 -10.41 -17.30 -15.21
N SER A 46 -11.22 -18.05 -14.47
CA SER A 46 -10.94 -18.42 -13.07
C SER A 46 -9.67 -19.29 -12.86
N ASN A 47 -9.04 -19.75 -13.95
CA ASN A 47 -7.75 -20.44 -13.89
C ASN A 47 -6.64 -19.44 -14.21
N THR A 48 -6.09 -18.81 -13.21
CA THR A 48 -4.93 -17.91 -13.35
C THR A 48 -3.68 -18.68 -13.73
N ALA A 49 -2.86 -18.10 -14.59
CA ALA A 49 -1.52 -18.60 -14.86
C ALA A 49 -0.54 -17.84 -13.97
N ASP A 50 0.32 -18.57 -13.27
CA ASP A 50 1.41 -17.96 -12.50
C ASP A 50 2.54 -17.54 -13.43
N PHE A 51 3.07 -16.35 -13.20
CA PHE A 51 4.16 -15.78 -13.98
C PHE A 51 5.42 -15.58 -13.14
N ASP A 52 6.57 -15.68 -13.80
CA ASP A 52 7.88 -15.38 -13.20
C ASP A 52 8.21 -13.91 -13.45
N PHE A 53 7.93 -13.05 -12.48
CA PHE A 53 8.21 -11.63 -12.56
C PHE A 53 9.60 -11.27 -12.05
N ASP A 54 10.23 -10.30 -12.67
CA ASP A 54 11.47 -9.71 -12.20
C ASP A 54 11.21 -8.68 -11.07
N SER A 55 12.21 -8.48 -10.21
CA SER A 55 12.12 -7.45 -9.18
C SER A 55 12.27 -6.07 -9.78
N THR A 56 11.36 -5.16 -9.47
CA THR A 56 11.28 -3.81 -10.03
C THR A 56 11.34 -2.75 -8.94
N THR A 57 11.72 -1.51 -9.29
CA THR A 57 11.67 -0.37 -8.36
C THR A 57 10.46 0.49 -8.68
N ASN A 58 9.51 0.51 -7.78
CA ASN A 58 8.28 1.28 -7.84
C ASN A 58 8.35 2.54 -6.96
N ALA A 59 7.42 3.47 -7.16
CA ALA A 59 7.38 4.73 -6.42
C ALA A 59 5.97 5.02 -5.90
N SER A 60 5.90 5.64 -4.73
CA SER A 60 4.66 6.23 -4.23
C SER A 60 4.85 7.66 -3.74
N LEU A 61 3.79 8.46 -3.86
CA LEU A 61 3.72 9.83 -3.40
C LEU A 61 2.46 10.02 -2.59
N TYR A 62 2.53 10.74 -1.48
CA TYR A 62 1.34 11.07 -0.71
C TYR A 62 1.34 12.49 -0.19
N VAL A 63 0.14 13.00 0.06
CA VAL A 63 -0.11 14.25 0.77
C VAL A 63 -1.22 13.97 1.78
N ALA A 64 -1.04 14.42 3.03
CA ALA A 64 -2.07 14.36 4.05
C ALA A 64 -2.32 15.75 4.62
N PHE A 65 -3.58 16.00 4.96
CA PHE A 65 -4.04 17.23 5.61
C PHE A 65 -4.81 16.88 6.87
N GLU A 66 -4.32 17.36 7.99
CA GLU A 66 -4.90 17.17 9.31
C GLU A 66 -5.41 18.49 9.87
N HIS A 67 -6.50 18.44 10.64
CA HIS A 67 -7.12 19.61 11.18
C HIS A 67 -7.92 19.34 12.46
N PHE A 68 -8.06 20.37 13.27
CA PHE A 68 -8.74 20.32 14.58
C PHE A 68 -10.27 20.36 14.52
N VAL A 69 -10.89 20.47 13.34
CA VAL A 69 -12.35 20.63 13.23
C VAL A 69 -13.06 19.34 13.62
N PRO A 70 -13.84 19.32 14.73
CA PRO A 70 -14.48 18.10 15.18
C PRO A 70 -15.46 17.52 14.16
N LEU A 71 -15.55 16.20 14.06
CA LEU A 71 -16.45 15.45 13.18
C LEU A 71 -16.19 15.60 11.67
N VAL A 72 -15.17 16.35 11.28
CA VAL A 72 -14.66 16.37 9.91
C VAL A 72 -13.45 15.42 9.87
N PRO A 73 -13.38 14.46 8.95
CA PRO A 73 -12.21 13.57 8.86
C PRO A 73 -11.01 14.29 8.29
N ASN A 74 -9.83 13.91 8.72
CA ASN A 74 -8.57 14.21 8.04
C ASN A 74 -8.53 13.51 6.67
N VAL A 75 -7.71 14.01 5.78
CA VAL A 75 -7.66 13.54 4.38
C VAL A 75 -6.22 13.20 4.00
N LYS A 76 -6.02 12.01 3.46
CA LYS A 76 -4.75 11.61 2.80
C LYS A 76 -5.04 11.17 1.38
N VAL A 77 -4.25 11.65 0.44
CA VAL A 77 -4.22 11.17 -0.94
C VAL A 77 -2.88 10.50 -1.17
N ASN A 78 -2.89 9.30 -1.68
CA ASN A 78 -1.70 8.55 -2.05
C ASN A 78 -1.79 8.15 -3.52
N TYR A 79 -0.69 8.22 -4.23
CA TYR A 79 -0.53 7.70 -5.59
C TYR A 79 0.61 6.70 -5.60
N LEU A 80 0.37 5.54 -6.19
CA LEU A 80 1.31 4.44 -6.26
C LEU A 80 1.32 3.88 -7.67
N GLN A 81 2.51 3.67 -8.22
CA GLN A 81 2.74 2.91 -9.44
C GLN A 81 3.28 1.53 -9.07
N LEU A 82 2.72 0.50 -9.68
CA LEU A 82 3.15 -0.90 -9.59
C LEU A 82 3.40 -1.41 -11.00
N ASP A 83 4.65 -1.38 -11.42
CA ASP A 83 5.09 -1.94 -12.68
C ASP A 83 5.91 -3.20 -12.40
N THR A 84 5.68 -4.24 -13.17
CA THR A 84 6.46 -5.47 -13.13
C THR A 84 6.44 -6.14 -14.50
N ASP A 85 7.55 -6.78 -14.85
CA ASP A 85 7.71 -7.51 -16.09
C ASP A 85 8.47 -8.82 -15.83
N GLY A 86 8.44 -9.73 -16.79
CA GLY A 86 9.16 -10.99 -16.70
C GLY A 86 9.01 -11.88 -17.91
N VAL A 87 9.72 -12.99 -17.92
CA VAL A 87 9.59 -14.02 -18.94
C VAL A 87 9.31 -15.37 -18.29
N THR A 88 8.15 -15.92 -18.59
CA THR A 88 7.66 -17.19 -18.04
C THR A 88 7.57 -18.27 -19.09
N ASN A 89 7.99 -19.48 -18.76
CA ASN A 89 7.67 -20.66 -19.55
C ASN A 89 6.37 -21.27 -19.03
N LEU A 90 5.31 -21.24 -19.86
CA LEU A 90 4.02 -21.79 -19.50
C LEU A 90 4.10 -23.29 -19.15
N ASN A 91 3.50 -23.66 -18.04
CA ASN A 91 3.36 -25.04 -17.61
C ASN A 91 2.08 -25.73 -18.09
N ALA A 92 1.11 -24.95 -18.60
CA ALA A 92 -0.19 -25.36 -19.12
C ALA A 92 -0.61 -24.45 -20.27
N ASP A 93 -1.62 -24.87 -21.03
CA ASP A 93 -2.24 -24.00 -22.05
C ASP A 93 -2.90 -22.79 -21.36
N PHE A 94 -2.74 -21.62 -21.97
CA PHE A 94 -3.22 -20.34 -21.45
C PHE A 94 -3.89 -19.54 -22.58
N THR A 95 -5.05 -18.97 -22.32
CA THR A 95 -5.76 -18.12 -23.27
C THR A 95 -5.85 -16.71 -22.70
N PHE A 96 -5.49 -15.70 -23.49
CA PHE A 96 -5.56 -14.31 -23.10
C PHE A 96 -5.81 -13.40 -24.32
N ASP A 97 -6.75 -12.47 -24.21
CA ASP A 97 -7.22 -11.57 -25.28
C ASP A 97 -7.59 -12.36 -26.57
N GLY A 98 -8.27 -13.49 -26.38
CA GLY A 98 -8.68 -14.36 -27.48
C GLY A 98 -7.55 -15.10 -28.21
N THR A 99 -6.31 -15.02 -27.72
CA THR A 99 -5.15 -15.74 -28.23
C THR A 99 -4.83 -16.95 -27.34
N ASP A 100 -4.63 -18.12 -27.97
CA ASP A 100 -4.28 -19.35 -27.29
C ASP A 100 -2.77 -19.58 -27.30
N TYR A 101 -2.17 -19.65 -26.11
CA TYR A 101 -0.75 -19.94 -25.89
C TYR A 101 -0.61 -21.38 -25.37
N ALA A 102 0.15 -22.19 -26.08
CA ALA A 102 0.34 -23.60 -25.71
C ALA A 102 1.31 -23.77 -24.51
N ALA A 103 1.16 -24.86 -23.79
CA ALA A 103 2.15 -25.26 -22.76
C ALA A 103 3.57 -25.32 -23.35
N ASN A 104 4.55 -24.88 -22.58
CA ASN A 104 5.95 -24.66 -22.91
C ASN A 104 6.25 -23.50 -23.88
N THR A 105 5.29 -22.60 -24.13
CA THR A 105 5.55 -21.30 -24.76
C THR A 105 6.27 -20.39 -23.76
N SER A 106 7.28 -19.64 -24.22
CA SER A 106 7.92 -18.58 -23.46
C SER A 106 7.14 -17.28 -23.67
N LEU A 107 6.48 -16.77 -22.63
CA LEU A 107 5.76 -15.50 -22.66
C LEU A 107 6.58 -14.39 -21.99
N LEU A 108 6.75 -13.27 -22.67
CA LEU A 108 7.01 -12.00 -22.05
C LEU A 108 5.71 -11.53 -21.40
N THR A 109 5.78 -11.12 -20.17
CA THR A 109 4.62 -10.63 -19.41
C THR A 109 4.95 -9.25 -18.86
N ASP A 110 4.03 -8.30 -18.98
CA ASP A 110 4.11 -6.97 -18.39
C ASP A 110 2.80 -6.67 -17.66
N ALA A 111 2.91 -6.20 -16.43
CA ALA A 111 1.78 -5.77 -15.62
C ALA A 111 2.05 -4.37 -15.08
N SER A 112 1.20 -3.42 -15.44
CA SER A 112 1.26 -2.04 -14.97
C SER A 112 -0.04 -1.69 -14.27
N ILE A 113 0.05 -1.30 -12.99
CA ILE A 113 -1.10 -0.95 -12.16
C ILE A 113 -0.83 0.39 -11.48
N ASP A 114 -1.54 1.42 -11.92
CA ASP A 114 -1.59 2.71 -11.24
C ASP A 114 -2.71 2.70 -10.20
N SER A 115 -2.43 3.18 -9.00
CA SER A 115 -3.45 3.35 -7.98
C SER A 115 -3.44 4.73 -7.34
N ALA A 116 -4.64 5.22 -7.02
CA ALA A 116 -4.85 6.45 -6.28
C ALA A 116 -5.78 6.17 -5.09
N ASP A 117 -5.30 6.45 -3.88
CA ASP A 117 -6.07 6.30 -2.65
C ASP A 117 -6.62 7.64 -2.21
N LEU A 118 -7.89 7.68 -1.83
CA LEU A 118 -8.50 8.74 -1.05
C LEU A 118 -8.87 8.20 0.32
N ILE A 119 -8.09 8.58 1.32
CA ILE A 119 -8.24 8.10 2.69
C ILE A 119 -8.86 9.22 3.54
N LEU A 120 -9.98 8.90 4.20
CA LEU A 120 -10.64 9.74 5.18
C LEU A 120 -10.50 9.08 6.55
N TYR A 121 -9.87 9.77 7.50
CA TYR A 121 -9.54 9.16 8.80
C TYR A 121 -9.72 10.13 9.96
N TYR A 122 -9.81 9.53 11.17
CA TYR A 122 -9.84 10.23 12.44
C TYR A 122 -8.69 9.75 13.31
N GLU A 123 -8.02 10.69 13.92
CA GLU A 123 -7.10 10.42 15.02
C GLU A 123 -7.91 10.10 16.28
N ILE A 124 -7.96 8.82 16.61
CA ILE A 124 -8.70 8.34 17.80
C ILE A 124 -7.90 8.59 19.07
N PHE A 125 -6.59 8.57 18.95
CA PHE A 125 -5.67 8.80 20.03
C PHE A 125 -4.37 9.37 19.45
N ASP A 126 -3.94 10.49 20.01
CA ASP A 126 -2.68 11.12 19.66
C ASP A 126 -2.01 11.72 20.89
N ASN A 127 -0.73 11.40 21.07
CA ASN A 127 0.18 12.02 22.05
C ASN A 127 1.62 11.80 21.59
N ASP A 128 2.60 12.43 22.31
CA ASP A 128 4.04 12.36 21.98
C ASP A 128 4.64 10.95 21.83
N LEU A 129 3.94 9.93 22.28
CA LEU A 129 4.43 8.54 22.31
C LEU A 129 3.72 7.64 21.33
N VAL A 130 2.42 7.87 21.12
CA VAL A 130 1.56 6.97 20.35
C VAL A 130 0.51 7.78 19.64
N SER A 131 0.32 7.54 18.35
CA SER A 131 -0.86 7.94 17.63
C SER A 131 -1.61 6.70 17.08
N PHE A 132 -2.91 6.82 16.94
CA PHE A 132 -3.76 5.78 16.37
C PHE A 132 -4.89 6.38 15.56
N ASP A 133 -4.90 6.02 14.27
CA ASP A 133 -5.87 6.49 13.29
C ASP A 133 -6.75 5.33 12.82
N ILE A 134 -8.00 5.66 12.52
CA ILE A 134 -8.94 4.75 11.88
C ILE A 134 -9.74 5.49 10.83
N GLY A 135 -10.03 4.84 9.72
CA GLY A 135 -10.71 5.48 8.60
C GLY A 135 -11.21 4.54 7.53
N VAL A 136 -11.49 5.14 6.39
CA VAL A 136 -11.88 4.44 5.17
C VAL A 136 -11.00 4.92 4.02
N ASN A 137 -10.67 4.01 3.12
CA ASN A 137 -9.91 4.28 1.91
C ASN A 137 -10.77 3.94 0.68
N GLY A 138 -10.87 4.86 -0.26
CA GLY A 138 -11.34 4.58 -1.61
C GLY A 138 -10.14 4.46 -2.54
N LYS A 139 -9.72 3.24 -2.83
CA LYS A 139 -8.61 2.94 -3.75
C LYS A 139 -9.14 2.85 -5.16
N TYR A 140 -8.79 3.81 -6.03
CA TYR A 140 -8.96 3.70 -7.47
C TYR A 140 -7.78 2.94 -8.06
N ILE A 141 -8.04 1.97 -8.90
CA ILE A 141 -7.03 1.22 -9.65
C ILE A 141 -7.30 1.34 -11.15
N ASP A 142 -6.23 1.41 -11.92
CA ASP A 142 -6.24 1.42 -13.39
C ASP A 142 -5.04 0.59 -13.85
N GLY A 143 -5.29 -0.56 -14.46
CA GLY A 143 -4.26 -1.53 -14.77
C GLY A 143 -4.34 -2.05 -16.19
N THR A 144 -3.19 -2.47 -16.70
CA THR A 144 -3.04 -3.13 -17.99
C THR A 144 -2.14 -4.34 -17.83
N PHE A 145 -2.58 -5.46 -18.36
CA PHE A 145 -1.80 -6.68 -18.49
C PHE A 145 -1.50 -6.92 -19.97
N TYR A 146 -0.24 -7.25 -20.24
CA TYR A 146 0.25 -7.56 -21.58
C TYR A 146 1.03 -8.87 -21.56
N VAL A 147 0.82 -9.69 -22.57
CA VAL A 147 1.59 -10.91 -22.81
C VAL A 147 2.01 -10.99 -24.26
N GLU A 148 3.19 -11.55 -24.54
CA GLU A 148 3.71 -11.76 -25.89
C GLU A 148 4.48 -13.08 -25.95
N ASP A 149 4.17 -13.94 -26.92
CA ASP A 149 4.97 -15.11 -27.26
C ASP A 149 6.31 -14.64 -27.86
N VAL A 150 7.39 -14.93 -27.17
CA VAL A 150 8.75 -14.51 -27.55
C VAL A 150 9.18 -15.05 -28.92
N ASP A 151 8.67 -16.21 -29.32
CA ASP A 151 9.06 -16.88 -30.58
C ASP A 151 8.19 -16.45 -31.76
N SER A 152 6.89 -16.36 -31.60
CA SER A 152 5.95 -16.00 -32.67
C SER A 152 5.67 -14.51 -32.79
N GLY A 153 5.77 -13.76 -31.70
CA GLY A 153 5.38 -12.36 -31.58
C GLY A 153 3.85 -12.17 -31.51
N GLU A 154 3.08 -13.24 -31.28
CA GLU A 154 1.64 -13.12 -30.98
C GLU A 154 1.47 -12.52 -29.58
N SER A 155 0.59 -11.54 -29.44
CA SER A 155 0.40 -10.81 -28.19
C SER A 155 -1.07 -10.59 -27.87
N GLY A 156 -1.35 -10.39 -26.57
CA GLY A 156 -2.65 -10.01 -26.04
C GLY A 156 -2.50 -8.92 -25.00
N GLU A 157 -3.51 -8.04 -24.88
CA GLU A 157 -3.55 -6.96 -23.90
C GLU A 157 -4.95 -6.83 -23.32
N ALA A 158 -5.04 -6.74 -22.00
CA ALA A 158 -6.29 -6.50 -21.30
C ALA A 158 -6.11 -5.38 -20.27
N SER A 159 -7.13 -4.52 -20.14
CA SER A 159 -7.13 -3.39 -19.20
C SER A 159 -8.32 -3.50 -18.27
N PHE A 160 -8.12 -3.11 -17.02
CA PHE A 160 -9.15 -3.10 -15.98
C PHE A 160 -9.07 -1.82 -15.16
N LYS A 161 -10.18 -1.43 -14.55
CA LYS A 161 -10.24 -0.30 -13.63
C LYS A 161 -11.38 -0.43 -12.64
N GLY A 162 -11.19 0.12 -11.46
CA GLY A 162 -12.22 0.04 -10.44
C GLY A 162 -11.95 0.92 -9.23
N ILE A 163 -12.94 1.00 -8.35
CA ILE A 163 -12.84 1.64 -7.05
C ILE A 163 -13.12 0.59 -5.98
N ILE A 164 -12.17 0.41 -5.07
CA ILE A 164 -12.20 -0.57 -4.00
C ILE A 164 -12.34 0.17 -2.66
N PRO A 165 -13.48 0.04 -1.95
CA PRO A 165 -13.64 0.60 -0.61
C PRO A 165 -12.95 -0.29 0.41
N MET A 166 -12.04 0.26 1.22
CA MET A 166 -11.24 -0.47 2.19
C MET A 166 -11.36 0.15 3.58
N ALA A 167 -11.20 -0.64 4.63
CA ALA A 167 -10.95 -0.14 5.97
C ALA A 167 -9.50 0.34 6.07
N TYR A 168 -9.26 1.46 6.74
CA TYR A 168 -7.94 2.04 6.96
C TYR A 168 -7.60 2.13 8.44
N SER A 169 -6.34 1.90 8.77
CA SER A 169 -5.79 2.17 10.10
C SER A 169 -4.30 2.47 10.03
N ARG A 170 -3.82 3.32 10.96
CA ARG A 170 -2.41 3.60 11.21
C ARG A 170 -2.15 3.61 12.71
N VAL A 171 -1.02 3.09 13.12
CA VAL A 171 -0.49 3.24 14.48
C VAL A 171 0.96 3.66 14.38
N GLU A 172 1.34 4.63 15.20
CA GLU A 172 2.70 5.13 15.30
C GLU A 172 3.17 5.19 16.75
N PHE A 173 4.44 4.89 16.95
CA PHE A 173 5.13 5.01 18.24
C PHE A 173 6.38 5.84 18.07
N GLY A 174 6.44 6.98 18.74
CA GLY A 174 7.62 7.85 18.82
C GLY A 174 8.45 7.56 20.06
N LEU A 175 9.77 7.62 19.96
CA LEU A 175 10.67 7.58 21.10
C LEU A 175 11.08 9.01 21.48
N PRO A 176 10.58 9.55 22.59
CA PRO A 176 10.81 10.94 22.99
C PRO A 176 12.30 11.30 23.01
N PHE A 177 12.64 12.50 22.56
CA PHE A 177 13.98 13.07 22.56
C PHE A 177 15.01 12.37 21.66
N THR A 178 14.58 11.46 20.79
CA THR A 178 15.50 10.71 19.90
C THR A 178 15.29 10.98 18.44
N GLY A 179 14.12 11.49 18.05
CA GLY A 179 13.66 11.56 16.65
C GLY A 179 13.35 10.20 16.02
N LEU A 180 13.48 9.12 16.78
CA LEU A 180 13.20 7.76 16.29
C LEU A 180 11.73 7.39 16.54
N GLY A 181 11.15 6.69 15.56
CA GLY A 181 9.81 6.14 15.68
C GLY A 181 9.64 4.86 14.88
N VAL A 182 8.47 4.29 14.98
CA VAL A 182 8.01 3.15 14.17
C VAL A 182 6.53 3.32 13.90
N TYR A 183 6.11 3.06 12.67
CA TYR A 183 4.69 3.00 12.35
C TYR A 183 4.33 1.71 11.61
N ALA A 184 3.05 1.37 11.70
CA ALA A 184 2.38 0.44 10.82
C ALA A 184 1.11 1.09 10.30
N GLU A 185 0.89 0.98 9.01
CA GLU A 185 -0.25 1.57 8.29
C GLU A 185 -0.80 0.55 7.32
N GLY A 186 -2.12 0.51 7.12
CA GLY A 186 -2.68 -0.35 6.12
C GLY A 186 -4.13 -0.10 5.79
N SER A 187 -4.50 -0.58 4.61
CA SER A 187 -5.86 -0.65 4.11
C SER A 187 -6.21 -2.10 3.80
N TYR A 188 -7.43 -2.51 4.11
CA TYR A 188 -7.87 -3.88 3.94
C TYR A 188 -9.33 -3.97 3.51
N LEU A 189 -9.61 -4.83 2.53
CA LEU A 189 -10.93 -5.31 2.18
C LEU A 189 -10.89 -6.83 1.99
N SER A 190 -11.87 -7.52 2.54
CA SER A 190 -12.20 -8.90 2.17
C SER A 190 -13.72 -8.99 2.06
N PHE A 191 -14.20 -9.31 0.89
CA PHE A 191 -15.61 -9.45 0.62
C PHE A 191 -15.85 -10.49 -0.47
N ASP A 192 -16.65 -11.53 -0.16
CA ASP A 192 -16.88 -12.68 -1.03
C ASP A 192 -15.54 -13.35 -1.39
N ASP A 193 -15.22 -13.47 -2.66
CA ASP A 193 -14.01 -14.10 -3.17
C ASP A 193 -12.93 -13.04 -3.55
N HIS A 194 -13.07 -11.79 -3.05
CA HIS A 194 -12.10 -10.70 -3.27
C HIS A 194 -11.33 -10.38 -1.99
N GLU A 195 -10.01 -10.27 -2.10
CA GLU A 195 -9.16 -9.72 -1.05
C GLU A 195 -8.22 -8.66 -1.61
N VAL A 196 -8.27 -7.44 -1.05
CA VAL A 196 -7.29 -6.41 -1.35
C VAL A 196 -6.69 -5.93 -0.04
N ARG A 197 -5.37 -6.02 0.05
CA ARG A 197 -4.59 -5.65 1.21
C ARG A 197 -3.40 -4.79 0.79
N ASP A 198 -3.17 -3.71 1.50
CA ASP A 198 -2.02 -2.83 1.34
C ASP A 198 -1.53 -2.46 2.74
N ILE A 199 -0.45 -3.05 3.19
CA ILE A 199 0.08 -2.91 4.55
C ILE A 199 1.56 -2.56 4.47
N GLN A 200 1.98 -1.58 5.27
CA GLN A 200 3.37 -1.22 5.44
C GLN A 200 3.74 -1.01 6.91
N ALA A 201 5.01 -1.26 7.23
CA ALA A 201 5.59 -0.92 8.52
C ALA A 201 7.00 -0.36 8.31
N ALA A 202 7.35 0.68 9.07
CA ALA A 202 8.64 1.34 8.93
C ALA A 202 9.21 1.83 10.26
N LEU A 203 10.54 1.90 10.28
CA LEU A 203 11.29 2.72 11.20
C LEU A 203 11.40 4.13 10.63
N THR A 204 11.26 5.13 11.50
CA THR A 204 11.33 6.54 11.14
C THR A 204 12.45 7.24 11.89
N TYR A 205 13.01 8.28 11.29
CA TYR A 205 14.00 9.15 11.91
C TYR A 205 13.78 10.60 11.49
N SER A 206 13.28 11.42 12.43
CA SER A 206 13.15 12.86 12.26
C SER A 206 14.50 13.51 12.50
N PHE A 207 15.11 14.04 11.44
CA PHE A 207 16.43 14.64 11.46
C PHE A 207 16.41 16.18 11.36
N VAL A 208 15.25 16.74 11.01
CA VAL A 208 14.94 18.17 11.12
C VAL A 208 13.65 18.29 11.88
N GLU A 209 13.67 19.03 12.97
CA GLU A 209 12.52 19.33 13.81
C GLU A 209 12.59 20.81 14.19
N ASN A 210 11.70 21.63 13.64
CA ASN A 210 11.61 23.04 13.98
C ASN A 210 10.18 23.57 13.77
N LEU A 211 9.91 24.82 14.17
CA LEU A 211 8.57 25.40 14.14
C LEU A 211 7.94 25.57 12.72
N ALA A 212 8.68 25.33 11.67
CA ALA A 212 8.20 25.57 10.32
C ALA A 212 8.18 24.31 9.44
N ILE A 213 9.06 23.37 9.72
CA ILE A 213 9.25 22.16 8.91
C ILE A 213 9.85 21.06 9.79
N ASP A 214 9.28 19.86 9.69
CA ASP A 214 9.88 18.62 10.14
C ASP A 214 10.17 17.71 8.95
N MET A 215 11.32 17.04 8.98
CA MET A 215 11.73 16.11 7.92
C MET A 215 12.08 14.76 8.52
N THR A 216 11.42 13.72 8.03
CA THR A 216 11.50 12.36 8.56
C THR A 216 11.89 11.39 7.46
N LEU A 217 12.98 10.67 7.68
CA LEU A 217 13.36 9.50 6.88
C LEU A 217 12.55 8.29 7.31
N GLN A 218 12.18 7.45 6.35
CA GLN A 218 11.43 6.22 6.55
C GLN A 218 12.17 5.06 5.88
N VAL A 219 12.30 3.93 6.57
CA VAL A 219 12.80 2.66 6.00
C VAL A 219 11.93 1.54 6.50
N GLY A 220 11.34 0.79 5.59
CA GLY A 220 10.33 -0.19 5.96
C GLY A 220 10.13 -1.29 4.96
N TYR A 221 9.06 -2.03 5.18
CA TYR A 221 8.58 -3.10 4.34
C TYR A 221 7.11 -2.89 4.02
N ARG A 222 6.74 -3.11 2.76
CA ARG A 222 5.36 -3.02 2.27
C ARG A 222 4.97 -4.33 1.61
N ASP A 223 3.72 -4.70 1.80
CA ASP A 223 3.08 -5.89 1.25
C ASP A 223 1.71 -5.48 0.70
N ILE A 224 1.50 -5.72 -0.60
CA ILE A 224 0.23 -5.52 -1.28
C ILE A 224 -0.20 -6.85 -1.86
N THR A 225 -1.45 -7.23 -1.58
CA THR A 225 -2.12 -8.36 -2.21
C THR A 225 -3.33 -7.83 -2.96
N VAL A 226 -3.49 -8.29 -4.20
CA VAL A 226 -4.62 -7.99 -5.06
C VAL A 226 -5.16 -9.32 -5.56
N ASP A 227 -6.18 -9.84 -4.88
CA ASP A 227 -6.92 -11.03 -5.28
C ASP A 227 -8.32 -10.58 -5.72
N ILE A 228 -8.56 -10.61 -7.01
CA ILE A 228 -9.76 -10.10 -7.65
C ILE A 228 -10.31 -11.17 -8.59
N GLU A 229 -11.59 -11.47 -8.42
CA GLU A 229 -12.33 -12.33 -9.31
C GLU A 229 -13.29 -11.49 -10.18
N ASP A 230 -13.17 -11.60 -11.52
CA ASP A 230 -14.12 -11.04 -12.49
C ASP A 230 -14.30 -9.51 -12.41
N LEU A 231 -13.18 -8.76 -12.38
CA LEU A 231 -13.20 -7.31 -12.56
C LEU A 231 -12.88 -6.96 -14.02
N ASP A 232 -13.87 -6.46 -14.77
CA ASP A 232 -13.77 -6.22 -16.21
C ASP A 232 -13.33 -7.47 -17.00
N ASP A 233 -13.89 -8.66 -16.65
CA ASP A 233 -13.52 -9.98 -17.16
C ASP A 233 -12.09 -10.43 -16.82
N ILE A 234 -11.41 -9.80 -15.85
CA ILE A 234 -10.06 -10.14 -15.37
C ILE A 234 -10.13 -10.82 -14.01
N TYR A 235 -9.38 -11.90 -13.88
CA TYR A 235 -9.02 -12.60 -12.64
C TYR A 235 -7.56 -12.33 -12.36
N ALA A 236 -7.22 -11.88 -11.17
CA ALA A 236 -5.85 -11.60 -10.77
C ALA A 236 -5.62 -12.02 -9.33
N ASP A 237 -4.54 -12.77 -9.11
CA ASP A 237 -3.98 -13.10 -7.79
C ASP A 237 -2.52 -12.66 -7.80
N LEU A 238 -2.29 -11.41 -7.38
CA LEU A 238 -0.97 -10.78 -7.43
C LEU A 238 -0.53 -10.32 -6.03
N GLY A 239 0.68 -10.69 -5.68
CA GLY A 239 1.38 -10.22 -4.48
C GLY A 239 2.57 -9.36 -4.85
N PHE A 240 2.68 -8.19 -4.22
CA PHE A 240 3.82 -7.28 -4.33
C PHE A 240 4.38 -7.03 -2.96
N ASP A 241 5.63 -7.40 -2.73
CA ASP A 241 6.25 -7.23 -1.43
C ASP A 241 7.70 -6.74 -1.53
N GLY A 242 8.16 -6.01 -0.51
CA GLY A 242 9.55 -5.58 -0.49
C GLY A 242 9.89 -4.44 0.45
N VAL A 243 11.17 -4.07 0.42
CA VAL A 243 11.70 -2.98 1.24
C VAL A 243 11.52 -1.64 0.54
N PHE A 244 11.18 -0.61 1.31
CA PHE A 244 11.12 0.76 0.82
C PHE A 244 11.96 1.71 1.66
N ALA A 245 12.33 2.83 1.05
CA ALA A 245 12.86 3.99 1.72
C ALA A 245 12.12 5.25 1.26
N GLY A 246 11.91 6.18 2.18
CA GLY A 246 11.13 7.38 1.90
C GLY A 246 11.56 8.59 2.71
N LEU A 247 11.03 9.73 2.30
CA LEU A 247 11.14 11.00 2.97
C LEU A 247 9.74 11.60 3.14
N GLU A 248 9.43 12.05 4.35
CA GLU A 248 8.24 12.82 4.66
C GLU A 248 8.64 14.23 5.12
N ILE A 249 7.85 15.21 4.73
CA ILE A 249 7.98 16.60 5.17
C ILE A 249 6.64 17.00 5.77
N HIS A 250 6.68 17.53 6.98
CA HIS A 250 5.55 18.09 7.71
C HIS A 250 5.74 19.60 7.85
N PHE A 251 4.64 20.38 7.57
CA PHE A 251 4.63 21.83 7.56
C PHE A 251 3.65 22.42 8.58
#